data_5b4bc64988f83d4df2c3f980c5e46561
#
_entry.id   5b4bc64988f83d4df2c3f980c5e46561
#
_cell.length_a   1.000
_cell.length_b   1.000
_cell.length_c   1.000
_cell.angle_alpha   90.00
_cell.angle_beta   90.00
_cell.angle_gamma   90.00
#
_symmetry.space_group_name_H-M   'P 1'
#
loop_
_entity.id
_entity.type
_entity.pdbx_description
1 polymer ?
#
loop_
_entity_poly.entity_id
_entity_poly.type
_entity_poly.pdbx_seq_one_letter_code
_entity_poly.pdbx_strand_id
1 'polypeptide(L)'
;MKINFVQTIIAIAVSLLIAYGLNSFHIGENNILLSAGSFVFLTTALVMTIGASFELPRTTTNIRVVSGIFFAIALISNLIFAFIDFSVPSYVIINGILLLVFILIAYSINKAKQ
;
A
#
# COMPACT_ATOMS: atom_id res chain seq x y z
N MET A 1 -13.03 -1.73 -14.21
CA MET A 1 -11.67 -2.06 -13.73
C MET A 1 -11.36 -3.51 -14.01
N LYS A 2 -10.21 -3.75 -14.55
CA LYS A 2 -9.71 -5.12 -14.77
C LYS A 2 -8.48 -5.36 -13.90
N ILE A 3 -8.37 -6.56 -13.36
CA ILE A 3 -7.21 -6.97 -12.56
C ILE A 3 -6.39 -7.97 -13.36
N ASN A 4 -5.12 -7.66 -13.55
CA ASN A 4 -4.18 -8.57 -14.21
C ASN A 4 -3.69 -9.59 -13.17
N PHE A 5 -3.98 -10.87 -13.43
CA PHE A 5 -3.70 -11.93 -12.46
C PHE A 5 -2.21 -12.09 -12.21
N VAL A 6 -1.39 -12.07 -13.26
CA VAL A 6 0.06 -12.25 -13.14
C VAL A 6 0.69 -11.09 -12.34
N GLN A 7 0.29 -9.85 -12.69
CA GLN A 7 0.80 -8.66 -11.99
C GLN A 7 0.36 -8.63 -10.53
N THR A 8 -0.86 -9.09 -10.24
CA THR A 8 -1.35 -9.18 -8.87
C THR A 8 -0.53 -10.18 -8.05
N ILE A 9 -0.17 -11.33 -8.62
CA ILE A 9 0.67 -12.30 -7.95
C ILE A 9 2.05 -11.69 -7.65
N ILE A 10 2.62 -10.97 -8.59
CA ILE A 10 3.90 -10.28 -8.42
C ILE A 10 3.79 -9.25 -7.28
N ALA A 11 2.70 -8.49 -7.25
CA ALA A 11 2.47 -7.49 -6.20
C ALA A 11 2.40 -8.15 -4.83
N ILE A 12 1.68 -9.25 -4.70
CA ILE A 12 1.56 -9.99 -3.44
C ILE A 12 2.93 -10.50 -3.00
N ALA A 13 3.69 -11.10 -3.92
CA ALA A 13 5.01 -11.65 -3.60
C ALA A 13 5.98 -10.56 -3.13
N VAL A 14 6.04 -9.43 -3.84
CA VAL A 14 6.91 -8.31 -3.49
C VAL A 14 6.52 -7.74 -2.12
N SER A 15 5.22 -7.53 -1.90
CA SER A 15 4.73 -7.00 -0.62
C SER A 15 5.03 -7.95 0.53
N LEU A 16 4.92 -9.25 0.31
CA LEU A 16 5.23 -10.26 1.32
C LEU A 16 6.72 -10.22 1.69
N LEU A 17 7.60 -10.11 0.70
CA LEU A 17 9.03 -9.99 0.94
C LEU A 17 9.38 -8.74 1.74
N ILE A 18 8.76 -7.61 1.39
CA ILE A 18 8.98 -6.35 2.11
C ILE A 18 8.48 -6.46 3.54
N ALA A 19 7.28 -7.01 3.74
CA ALA A 19 6.71 -7.19 5.08
C ALA A 19 7.58 -8.10 5.94
N TYR A 20 8.11 -9.17 5.37
CA TYR A 20 9.03 -10.07 6.06
C TYR A 20 10.31 -9.34 6.47
N GLY A 21 10.88 -8.54 5.56
CA GLY A 21 12.07 -7.76 5.85
C GLY A 21 11.84 -6.74 6.98
N LEU A 22 10.71 -6.03 6.94
CA LEU A 22 10.35 -5.09 8.00
C LEU A 22 10.19 -5.78 9.34
N ASN A 23 9.56 -6.95 9.36
CA ASN A 23 9.42 -7.73 10.59
C ASN A 23 10.79 -8.14 11.15
N SER A 24 11.74 -8.50 10.27
CA SER A 24 13.08 -8.89 10.68
C SER A 24 13.88 -7.74 11.31
N PHE A 25 13.62 -6.51 10.87
CA PHE A 25 14.31 -5.33 11.40
C PHE A 25 13.66 -4.78 12.66
N HIS A 26 12.40 -5.13 12.92
CA HIS A 26 11.66 -4.54 14.03
C HIS A 26 12.16 -5.08 15.37
N ILE A 27 12.37 -4.17 16.32
CA ILE A 27 12.93 -4.49 17.65
C ILE A 27 11.83 -4.55 18.71
N GLY A 28 10.66 -3.93 18.48
CA GLY A 28 9.57 -3.88 19.44
C GLY A 28 8.69 -5.11 19.50
N GLU A 29 7.60 -5.01 20.24
CA GLU A 29 6.69 -6.14 20.48
C GLU A 29 5.60 -6.30 19.43
N ASN A 30 5.38 -5.29 18.57
CA ASN A 30 4.26 -5.26 17.64
C ASN A 30 4.64 -5.81 16.25
N ASN A 31 5.45 -6.87 16.21
CA ASN A 31 5.94 -7.46 14.96
C ASN A 31 4.80 -7.94 14.06
N ILE A 32 3.79 -8.60 14.65
CA ILE A 32 2.67 -9.14 13.88
C ILE A 32 1.86 -8.01 13.27
N LEU A 33 1.59 -6.95 14.04
CA LEU A 33 0.86 -5.79 13.53
C LEU A 33 1.62 -5.11 12.40
N LEU A 34 2.92 -4.90 12.55
CA LEU A 34 3.76 -4.28 11.53
C LEU A 34 3.77 -5.14 10.25
N SER A 35 3.96 -6.44 10.38
CA SER A 35 4.01 -7.35 9.25
C SER A 35 2.68 -7.40 8.51
N ALA A 36 1.59 -7.61 9.25
CA ALA A 36 0.25 -7.71 8.65
C ALA A 36 -0.18 -6.38 8.03
N GLY A 37 0.00 -5.28 8.74
CA GLY A 37 -0.39 -3.96 8.26
C GLY A 37 0.41 -3.52 7.04
N SER A 38 1.73 -3.69 7.07
CA SER A 38 2.56 -3.35 5.91
C SER A 38 2.25 -4.24 4.72
N PHE A 39 2.04 -5.54 4.93
CA PHE A 39 1.63 -6.45 3.84
C PHE A 39 0.33 -5.99 3.19
N VAL A 40 -0.71 -5.72 3.99
CA VAL A 40 -2.02 -5.31 3.47
C VAL A 40 -1.91 -3.99 2.71
N PHE A 41 -1.28 -2.98 3.31
CA PHE A 41 -1.17 -1.65 2.72
C PHE A 41 -0.33 -1.68 1.45
N LEU A 42 0.83 -2.31 1.50
CA LEU A 42 1.73 -2.36 0.34
C LEU A 42 1.15 -3.20 -0.78
N THR A 43 0.47 -4.31 -0.46
CA THR A 43 -0.21 -5.13 -1.48
C THR A 43 -1.29 -4.31 -2.18
N THR A 44 -2.13 -3.59 -1.42
CA THR A 44 -3.19 -2.77 -1.99
C THR A 44 -2.61 -1.71 -2.92
N ALA A 45 -1.62 -0.96 -2.47
CA ALA A 45 -1.00 0.10 -3.27
C ALA A 45 -0.33 -0.47 -4.51
N LEU A 46 0.38 -1.58 -4.39
CA LEU A 46 1.12 -2.16 -5.50
C LEU A 46 0.20 -2.80 -6.54
N VAL A 47 -0.89 -3.46 -6.11
CA VAL A 47 -1.90 -3.98 -7.04
C VAL A 47 -2.51 -2.84 -7.84
N MET A 48 -2.82 -1.72 -7.20
CA MET A 48 -3.35 -0.56 -7.90
C MET A 48 -2.31 0.10 -8.81
N THR A 49 -1.02 -0.09 -8.52
CA THR A 49 0.06 0.47 -9.34
C THR A 49 0.32 -0.37 -10.60
N ILE A 50 0.36 -1.67 -10.48
CA ILE A 50 0.80 -2.54 -11.59
C ILE A 50 -0.25 -3.55 -12.03
N GLY A 51 -1.22 -3.90 -11.18
CA GLY A 51 -2.15 -4.99 -11.44
C GLY A 51 -3.53 -4.57 -11.90
N ALA A 52 -3.91 -3.31 -11.72
CA ALA A 52 -5.24 -2.83 -12.06
C ALA A 52 -5.22 -1.99 -13.34
N SER A 53 -6.25 -2.13 -14.16
CA SER A 53 -6.45 -1.34 -15.37
C SER A 53 -7.88 -0.83 -15.42
N PHE A 54 -8.07 0.34 -16.00
CA PHE A 54 -9.38 0.99 -16.11
C PHE A 54 -9.73 1.19 -17.57
N GLU A 55 -11.00 1.48 -17.87
CA GLU A 55 -11.47 1.63 -19.23
C GLU A 55 -10.69 2.68 -20.02
N LEU A 56 -10.44 3.83 -19.38
CA LEU A 56 -9.70 4.91 -20.01
C LEU A 56 -8.21 4.79 -19.68
N PRO A 57 -7.33 4.84 -20.69
CA PRO A 57 -5.88 4.82 -20.44
C PRO A 57 -5.42 5.95 -19.51
N ARG A 58 -6.02 7.13 -19.63
CA ARG A 58 -5.69 8.27 -18.79
C ARG A 58 -5.99 7.99 -17.32
N THR A 59 -7.15 7.41 -17.02
CA THR A 59 -7.53 7.03 -15.66
C THR A 59 -6.55 5.98 -15.11
N THR A 60 -6.21 4.99 -15.91
CA THR A 60 -5.24 3.97 -15.52
C THR A 60 -3.90 4.59 -15.16
N THR A 61 -3.39 5.49 -16.00
CA THR A 61 -2.10 6.16 -15.77
C THR A 61 -2.15 7.00 -14.49
N ASN A 62 -3.21 7.78 -14.29
CA ASN A 62 -3.34 8.63 -13.11
C ASN A 62 -3.39 7.82 -11.82
N ILE A 63 -4.17 6.75 -11.82
CA ILE A 63 -4.27 5.88 -10.63
C ILE A 63 -2.95 5.19 -10.36
N ARG A 64 -2.24 4.74 -11.38
CA ARG A 64 -0.93 4.11 -11.21
C ARG A 64 0.10 5.07 -10.62
N VAL A 65 0.11 6.32 -11.08
CA VAL A 65 1.02 7.33 -10.54
C VAL A 65 0.71 7.60 -9.06
N VAL A 66 -0.56 7.84 -8.74
CA VAL A 66 -0.98 8.10 -7.36
C VAL A 66 -0.68 6.89 -6.47
N SER A 67 -1.00 5.69 -6.95
CA SER A 67 -0.76 4.46 -6.18
C SER A 67 0.73 4.23 -5.94
N GLY A 68 1.58 4.53 -6.92
CA GLY A 68 3.03 4.44 -6.77
C GLY A 68 3.55 5.41 -5.72
N ILE A 69 3.02 6.64 -5.70
CA ILE A 69 3.37 7.62 -4.67
C ILE A 69 2.95 7.11 -3.28
N PHE A 70 1.74 6.59 -3.16
CA PHE A 70 1.26 6.05 -1.88
C PHE A 70 2.02 4.80 -1.47
N PHE A 71 2.43 3.96 -2.42
CA PHE A 71 3.30 2.83 -2.12
C PHE A 71 4.61 3.30 -1.49
N ALA A 72 5.23 4.33 -2.07
CA ALA A 72 6.47 4.89 -1.52
C ALA A 72 6.26 5.47 -0.13
N ILE A 73 5.17 6.23 0.07
CA ILE A 73 4.85 6.81 1.38
C ILE A 73 4.60 5.71 2.41
N ALA A 74 3.84 4.67 2.04
CA ALA A 74 3.56 3.55 2.92
C ALA A 74 4.84 2.79 3.29
N LEU A 75 5.72 2.59 2.32
CA LEU A 75 6.98 1.91 2.55
C LEU A 75 7.86 2.70 3.54
N ILE A 76 7.98 4.00 3.32
CA ILE A 76 8.77 4.87 4.22
C ILE A 76 8.16 4.88 5.62
N SER A 77 6.83 5.03 5.72
CA SER A 77 6.13 5.05 7.00
C SER A 77 6.35 3.74 7.77
N ASN A 78 6.16 2.61 7.11
CA ASN A 78 6.35 1.31 7.76
C ASN A 78 7.82 1.04 8.08
N LEU A 79 8.74 1.55 7.27
CA LEU A 79 10.17 1.44 7.56
C LEU A 79 10.52 2.21 8.85
N ILE A 80 9.95 3.40 9.03
CA ILE A 80 10.13 4.18 10.27
C ILE A 80 9.58 3.37 11.45
N PHE A 81 8.37 2.81 11.32
CA PHE A 81 7.79 1.99 12.39
C PHE A 81 8.64 0.75 12.69
N ALA A 82 9.37 0.22 11.70
CA ALA A 82 10.23 -0.93 11.92
C ALA A 82 11.42 -0.61 12.83
N PHE A 83 11.87 0.64 12.85
CA PHE A 83 13.04 1.05 13.63
C PHE A 83 12.69 1.71 14.95
N ILE A 84 11.42 1.89 15.26
CA ILE A 84 10.99 2.48 16.53
C ILE A 84 10.04 1.53 17.25
N ASP A 85 9.94 1.72 18.58
CA ASP A 85 8.92 1.03 19.36
C ASP A 85 7.67 1.89 19.34
N PHE A 86 6.61 1.38 18.73
CA PHE A 86 5.38 2.12 18.50
C PHE A 86 4.21 1.49 19.23
N SER A 87 3.18 2.31 19.52
CA SER A 87 1.94 1.82 20.09
C SER A 87 0.96 1.41 18.99
N VAL A 88 0.09 0.42 19.28
CA VAL A 88 -0.92 -0.04 18.33
C VAL A 88 -1.79 1.11 17.83
N PRO A 89 -2.34 2.00 18.71
CA PRO A 89 -3.16 3.11 18.23
C PRO A 89 -2.43 4.03 17.25
N SER A 90 -1.16 4.36 17.50
CA SER A 90 -0.38 5.22 16.62
C SER A 90 -0.23 4.61 15.23
N TYR A 91 0.11 3.35 15.16
CA TYR A 91 0.25 2.64 13.89
C TYR A 91 -1.06 2.62 13.10
N VAL A 92 -2.14 2.21 13.77
CA VAL A 92 -3.45 2.08 13.15
C VAL A 92 -3.95 3.44 12.66
N ILE A 93 -3.81 4.48 13.46
CA ILE A 93 -4.28 5.83 13.09
C ILE A 93 -3.53 6.34 11.86
N ILE A 94 -2.21 6.29 11.88
CA ILE A 94 -1.39 6.84 10.80
C ILE A 94 -1.64 6.06 9.50
N ASN A 95 -1.58 4.74 9.55
CA ASN A 95 -1.78 3.94 8.33
C ASN A 95 -3.23 3.97 7.87
N GLY A 96 -4.18 4.05 8.80
CA GLY A 96 -5.60 4.19 8.46
C GLY A 96 -5.89 5.49 7.74
N ILE A 97 -5.31 6.60 8.20
CA ILE A 97 -5.46 7.91 7.54
C ILE A 97 -4.85 7.86 6.14
N LEU A 98 -3.65 7.30 5.99
CA LEU A 98 -3.00 7.18 4.69
C LEU A 98 -3.85 6.35 3.72
N LEU A 99 -4.38 5.22 4.19
CA LEU A 99 -5.21 4.36 3.36
C LEU A 99 -6.50 5.07 2.95
N LEU A 100 -7.14 5.77 3.89
CA LEU A 100 -8.37 6.52 3.60
C LEU A 100 -8.13 7.61 2.55
N VAL A 101 -7.05 8.37 2.68
CA VAL A 101 -6.69 9.41 1.70
C VAL A 101 -6.44 8.78 0.34
N PHE A 102 -5.73 7.66 0.29
CA PHE A 102 -5.47 6.95 -0.97
C PHE A 102 -6.77 6.51 -1.63
N ILE A 103 -7.68 5.90 -0.87
CA ILE A 103 -8.97 5.43 -1.40
C ILE A 103 -9.78 6.61 -1.94
N LEU A 104 -9.82 7.73 -1.21
CA LEU A 104 -10.56 8.91 -1.65
C LEU A 104 -9.99 9.50 -2.93
N ILE A 105 -8.67 9.58 -3.05
CA ILE A 105 -8.02 10.11 -4.25
C ILE A 105 -8.26 9.18 -5.43
N ALA A 106 -8.10 7.87 -5.25
CA ALA A 106 -8.32 6.88 -6.30
C ALA A 106 -9.77 6.91 -6.77
N TYR A 107 -10.71 7.01 -5.84
CA TYR A 107 -12.13 7.11 -6.17
C TYR A 107 -12.42 8.37 -6.97
N SER A 108 -11.85 9.51 -6.56
CA SER A 108 -12.03 10.79 -7.26
C SER A 108 -11.50 10.73 -8.68
N ILE A 109 -10.33 10.12 -8.89
CA ILE A 109 -9.74 9.97 -10.21
C ILE A 109 -10.64 9.09 -11.09
N ASN A 110 -11.12 7.97 -10.54
CA ASN A 110 -11.99 7.07 -11.30
C ASN A 110 -13.32 7.73 -11.65
N LYS A 111 -13.88 8.52 -10.74
CA LYS A 111 -15.15 9.22 -10.97
C LYS A 111 -14.99 10.38 -11.95
N ALA A 112 -13.85 11.06 -11.95
CA ALA A 112 -13.60 12.22 -12.80
C ALA A 112 -13.64 11.89 -14.30
N LYS A 113 -13.47 10.62 -14.67
CA LYS A 113 -13.56 10.19 -16.07
C LYS A 113 -14.96 10.32 -16.65
N GLN A 114 -15.97 10.36 -15.77
CA GLN A 114 -17.37 10.43 -16.15
C GLN A 114 -17.80 11.88 -16.28
#